data_10e60d0ffa1b6e5655944ee6ed564f79
#
_entry.id   10e60d0ffa1b6e5655944ee6ed564f79
#
_cell.length_a   1.000
_cell.length_b   1.000
_cell.length_c   1.000
_cell.angle_alpha   90.00
_cell.angle_beta   90.00
_cell.angle_gamma   90.00
#
_symmetry.space_group_name_H-M   'P 1'
#
loop_
_entity.id
_entity.type
_entity.pdbx_description
1 polymer ?
#
loop_
_entity_poly.entity_id
_entity_poly.type
_entity_poly.pdbx_seq_one_letter_code
_entity_poly.pdbx_strand_id
1 'polypeptide(L)'
;VVRPNRYIWLGTHKLYDAFTFDFQKTEHGWFQAHIYKFDDQTTTFIVECPEHVWLAHGLDKADQAESIAFSEKLFADNLQGAKLMTNSRHLRGSAWLAFQRVVCEQWWLKNRHGSHVVLMGDAVHTAHFAIGSGTKLAIEDAIELTRQFQLLGDSPDKIAEVLSTYQALRSV
;
A
#
# COMPACT_ATOMS: atom_id res chain seq x y z
N VAL A 1 -0.22 -6.78 -11.24
CA VAL A 1 1.25 -6.93 -11.29
C VAL A 1 1.77 -7.12 -9.88
N VAL A 2 2.55 -8.18 -9.63
CA VAL A 2 3.19 -8.45 -8.33
C VAL A 2 4.56 -7.77 -8.30
N ARG A 3 4.84 -7.04 -7.22
CA ARG A 3 6.17 -6.46 -6.97
C ARG A 3 7.06 -7.48 -6.26
N PRO A 4 8.36 -7.53 -6.55
CA PRO A 4 9.24 -8.55 -5.98
C PRO A 4 9.57 -8.33 -4.49
N ASN A 5 9.42 -7.12 -3.97
CA ASN A 5 9.66 -6.85 -2.55
C ASN A 5 8.69 -7.64 -1.67
N ARG A 6 9.18 -8.02 -0.50
CA ARG A 6 8.40 -8.65 0.57
C ARG A 6 8.22 -7.66 1.72
N TYR A 7 7.04 -7.65 2.30
CA TYR A 7 6.77 -6.84 3.48
C TYR A 7 5.95 -7.62 4.50
N ILE A 8 6.13 -7.28 5.77
CA ILE A 8 5.30 -7.75 6.88
C ILE A 8 4.73 -6.54 7.62
N TRP A 9 3.43 -6.59 7.91
CA TRP A 9 2.72 -5.50 8.58
C TRP A 9 2.58 -5.82 10.05
N LEU A 10 3.32 -5.11 10.87
CA LEU A 10 3.37 -5.25 12.33
C LEU A 10 2.87 -3.96 13.00
N GLY A 11 2.77 -4.00 14.31
CA GLY A 11 2.52 -2.86 15.16
C GLY A 11 3.41 -2.86 16.39
N THR A 12 3.39 -1.77 17.15
CA THR A 12 4.06 -1.63 18.44
C THR A 12 3.31 -0.65 19.34
N HIS A 13 3.45 -0.79 20.66
CA HIS A 13 3.00 0.23 21.62
C HIS A 13 4.00 1.38 21.83
N LYS A 14 5.19 1.30 21.22
CA LYS A 14 6.07 2.45 21.18
C LYS A 14 5.47 3.53 20.28
N LEU A 15 5.27 4.72 20.83
CA LEU A 15 4.77 5.87 20.07
C LEU A 15 5.91 6.63 19.41
N TYR A 16 5.64 7.16 18.24
CA TYR A 16 6.57 7.98 17.45
C TYR A 16 5.90 9.33 17.15
N ASP A 17 6.66 10.40 17.22
CA ASP A 17 6.16 11.76 17.02
C ASP A 17 6.00 12.12 15.52
N ALA A 18 6.66 11.38 14.64
CA ALA A 18 6.65 11.63 13.21
C ALA A 18 6.63 10.33 12.40
N PHE A 19 6.23 10.44 11.14
CA PHE A 19 6.44 9.38 10.17
C PHE A 19 7.95 9.12 10.02
N THR A 20 8.37 7.90 10.31
CA THR A 20 9.78 7.53 10.39
C THR A 20 10.10 6.43 9.39
N PHE A 21 11.18 6.61 8.65
CA PHE A 21 11.84 5.54 7.89
C PHE A 21 13.10 5.12 8.64
N ASP A 22 13.22 3.83 8.91
CA ASP A 22 14.43 3.25 9.49
C ASP A 22 15.02 2.23 8.49
N PHE A 23 16.30 2.38 8.17
CA PHE A 23 17.00 1.54 7.20
C PHE A 23 18.09 0.74 7.90
N GLN A 24 17.99 -0.58 7.85
CA GLN A 24 18.94 -1.49 8.46
C GLN A 24 19.70 -2.28 7.38
N LYS A 25 21.02 -2.17 7.37
CA LYS A 25 21.89 -2.93 6.48
C LYS A 25 22.26 -4.27 7.10
N THR A 26 22.07 -5.34 6.34
CA THR A 26 22.56 -6.67 6.69
C THR A 26 23.65 -7.12 5.70
N GLU A 27 24.26 -8.25 5.92
CA GLU A 27 25.21 -8.87 4.98
C GLU A 27 24.59 -9.21 3.61
N HIS A 28 23.26 -9.41 3.56
CA HIS A 28 22.53 -9.78 2.34
C HIS A 28 21.82 -8.60 1.67
N GLY A 29 21.79 -7.43 2.31
CA GLY A 29 21.16 -6.23 1.76
C GLY A 29 20.38 -5.42 2.80
N TRP A 30 19.46 -4.58 2.32
CA TRP A 30 18.77 -3.61 3.15
C TRP A 30 17.35 -4.06 3.52
N PHE A 31 16.99 -3.78 4.75
CA PHE A 31 15.60 -3.73 5.21
C PHE A 31 15.23 -2.28 5.49
N GLN A 32 13.95 -1.98 5.30
CA GLN A 32 13.36 -0.68 5.58
C GLN A 32 12.15 -0.88 6.48
N ALA A 33 12.03 -0.08 7.54
CA ALA A 33 10.81 0.01 8.32
C ALA A 33 10.09 1.33 8.01
N HIS A 34 8.78 1.24 7.80
CA HIS A 34 7.85 2.37 7.69
C HIS A 34 7.08 2.44 9.01
N ILE A 35 7.25 3.52 9.75
CA ILE A 35 6.77 3.63 11.12
C ILE A 35 5.94 4.90 11.23
N TYR A 36 4.68 4.76 11.64
CA TYR A 36 3.81 5.91 11.86
C TYR A 36 2.73 5.61 12.89
N LYS A 37 2.35 6.63 13.64
CA LYS A 37 1.31 6.56 14.65
C LYS A 37 -0.01 6.16 14.01
N PHE A 38 -0.66 5.11 14.55
CA PHE A 38 -1.98 4.65 14.12
C PHE A 38 -3.08 5.29 14.98
N ASP A 39 -2.90 5.26 16.31
CA ASP A 39 -3.75 5.91 17.29
C ASP A 39 -2.91 6.36 18.51
N ASP A 40 -3.56 6.74 19.62
CA ASP A 40 -2.85 7.25 20.80
C ASP A 40 -2.13 6.16 21.61
N GLN A 41 -2.23 4.90 21.24
CA GLN A 41 -1.65 3.76 21.96
C GLN A 41 -0.80 2.84 21.05
N THR A 42 -0.95 2.99 19.73
CA THR A 42 -0.34 2.08 18.77
C THR A 42 0.32 2.80 17.60
N THR A 43 1.38 2.21 17.14
CA THR A 43 2.14 2.62 15.96
C THR A 43 2.18 1.48 14.96
N THR A 44 1.93 1.76 13.72
CA THR A 44 2.15 0.84 12.60
C THR A 44 3.65 0.72 12.36
N PHE A 45 4.12 -0.53 12.17
CA PHE A 45 5.51 -0.87 11.92
C PHE A 45 5.59 -1.87 10.77
N ILE A 46 5.81 -1.37 9.55
CA ILE A 46 5.87 -2.21 8.35
C ILE A 46 7.33 -2.42 7.98
N VAL A 47 7.76 -3.68 7.94
CA VAL A 47 9.12 -4.05 7.51
C VAL A 47 9.08 -4.52 6.08
N GLU A 48 9.95 -3.97 5.23
CA GLU A 48 10.05 -4.28 3.81
C GLU A 48 11.49 -4.57 3.41
N CYS A 49 11.68 -5.52 2.48
CA CYS A 49 12.98 -5.81 1.87
C CYS A 49 12.81 -6.39 0.44
N PRO A 50 13.86 -6.37 -0.38
CA PRO A 50 13.90 -7.12 -1.63
C PRO A 50 13.76 -8.64 -1.40
N GLU A 51 13.11 -9.33 -2.34
CA GLU A 51 12.88 -10.78 -2.24
C GLU A 51 14.16 -11.60 -2.01
N HIS A 52 15.25 -11.24 -2.70
CA HIS A 52 16.52 -11.96 -2.53
C HIS A 52 17.10 -11.81 -1.12
N VAL A 53 16.90 -10.66 -0.47
CA VAL A 53 17.30 -10.42 0.93
C VAL A 53 16.45 -11.26 1.87
N TRP A 54 15.14 -11.28 1.66
CA TRP A 54 14.18 -12.08 2.41
C TRP A 54 14.51 -13.58 2.36
N LEU A 55 14.80 -14.11 1.15
CA LEU A 55 15.23 -15.51 0.95
C LEU A 55 16.57 -15.81 1.63
N ALA A 56 17.55 -14.92 1.51
CA ALA A 56 18.89 -15.12 2.09
C ALA A 56 18.87 -15.18 3.62
N HIS A 57 17.89 -14.53 4.25
CA HIS A 57 17.65 -14.62 5.70
C HIS A 57 16.75 -15.80 6.11
N GLY A 58 16.30 -16.63 5.17
CA GLY A 58 15.44 -17.78 5.45
C GLY A 58 14.01 -17.42 5.90
N LEU A 59 13.58 -16.18 5.67
CA LEU A 59 12.28 -15.67 6.11
C LEU A 59 11.11 -16.29 5.33
N ASP A 60 11.38 -16.97 4.22
CA ASP A 60 10.40 -17.76 3.46
C ASP A 60 9.93 -19.01 4.22
N LYS A 61 10.73 -19.48 5.18
CA LYS A 61 10.47 -20.66 6.01
C LYS A 61 10.11 -20.29 7.45
N ALA A 62 10.31 -19.02 7.83
CA ALA A 62 10.06 -18.53 9.16
C ALA A 62 8.54 -18.47 9.44
N ASP A 63 8.15 -18.91 10.61
CA ASP A 63 6.80 -18.69 11.10
C ASP A 63 6.59 -17.23 11.55
N GLN A 64 5.39 -16.92 12.05
CA GLN A 64 5.05 -15.58 12.49
C GLN A 64 5.90 -15.11 13.67
N ALA A 65 6.15 -15.99 14.64
CA ALA A 65 6.91 -15.66 15.84
C ALA A 65 8.39 -15.42 15.50
N GLU A 66 8.95 -16.24 14.63
CA GLU A 66 10.32 -16.10 14.12
C GLU A 66 10.48 -14.81 13.30
N SER A 67 9.50 -14.48 12.46
CA SER A 67 9.48 -13.22 11.67
C SER A 67 9.42 -11.98 12.56
N ILE A 68 8.63 -12.03 13.64
CA ILE A 68 8.54 -10.94 14.62
C ILE A 68 9.88 -10.82 15.38
N ALA A 69 10.42 -11.94 15.88
CA ALA A 69 11.69 -11.95 16.61
C ALA A 69 12.86 -11.43 15.74
N PHE A 70 12.90 -11.82 14.47
CA PHE A 70 13.86 -11.30 13.50
C PHE A 70 13.74 -9.78 13.36
N SER A 71 12.53 -9.28 13.17
CA SER A 71 12.27 -7.84 13.02
C SER A 71 12.61 -7.06 14.29
N GLU A 72 12.26 -7.58 15.47
CA GLU A 72 12.64 -6.99 16.77
C GLU A 72 14.16 -6.89 16.93
N LYS A 73 14.89 -7.93 16.58
CA LYS A 73 16.35 -7.94 16.64
C LYS A 73 16.97 -6.96 15.64
N LEU A 74 16.47 -6.92 14.43
CA LEU A 74 16.98 -6.07 13.35
C LEU A 74 16.81 -4.58 13.66
N PHE A 75 15.67 -4.20 14.25
CA PHE A 75 15.33 -2.82 14.59
C PHE A 75 15.44 -2.51 16.10
N ALA A 76 16.27 -3.26 16.81
CA ALA A 76 16.39 -3.16 18.28
C ALA A 76 16.73 -1.75 18.77
N ASP A 77 17.65 -1.07 18.10
CA ASP A 77 18.06 0.30 18.44
C ASP A 77 16.89 1.28 18.32
N ASN A 78 16.09 1.14 17.26
CA ASN A 78 14.91 1.95 17.06
C ASN A 78 13.79 1.59 18.05
N LEU A 79 13.56 0.31 18.29
CA LEU A 79 12.50 -0.17 19.20
C LEU A 79 12.81 0.11 20.67
N GLN A 80 14.10 0.16 21.08
CA GLN A 80 14.53 0.46 22.46
C GLN A 80 13.86 -0.46 23.50
N GLY A 81 13.74 -1.75 23.17
CA GLY A 81 13.12 -2.76 24.03
C GLY A 81 11.61 -2.90 23.89
N ALA A 82 10.95 -2.04 23.11
CA ALA A 82 9.53 -2.23 22.79
C ALA A 82 9.33 -3.46 21.92
N LYS A 83 8.18 -4.11 22.10
CA LYS A 83 7.82 -5.32 21.37
C LYS A 83 7.03 -5.02 20.12
N LEU A 84 7.20 -5.87 19.10
CA LEU A 84 6.36 -5.88 17.92
C LEU A 84 5.18 -6.82 18.14
N MET A 85 4.03 -6.42 17.65
CA MET A 85 2.81 -7.20 17.69
C MET A 85 2.32 -7.51 16.28
N THR A 86 1.64 -8.64 16.14
CA THR A 86 0.99 -9.02 14.89
C THR A 86 -0.22 -8.13 14.63
N ASN A 87 -0.60 -8.05 13.37
CA ASN A 87 -1.83 -7.45 12.90
C ASN A 87 -3.07 -8.20 13.45
N SER A 88 -4.25 -7.71 13.18
CA SER A 88 -5.52 -8.27 13.68
C SER A 88 -5.63 -9.79 13.49
N ARG A 89 -5.98 -10.50 14.56
CA ARG A 89 -6.12 -11.97 14.55
C ARG A 89 -7.11 -12.49 13.51
N HIS A 90 -8.18 -11.75 13.23
CA HIS A 90 -9.18 -12.12 12.23
C HIS A 90 -8.63 -12.09 10.78
N LEU A 91 -7.51 -11.42 10.55
CA LEU A 91 -6.77 -11.43 9.28
C LEU A 91 -5.66 -12.50 9.25
N ARG A 92 -5.69 -13.50 10.12
CA ARG A 92 -4.69 -14.57 10.29
C ARG A 92 -3.33 -14.08 10.81
N GLY A 93 -3.28 -12.87 11.38
CA GLY A 93 -2.05 -12.25 11.85
C GLY A 93 -1.17 -11.72 10.70
N SER A 94 0.04 -11.35 11.06
CA SER A 94 1.01 -10.82 10.10
C SER A 94 1.78 -11.94 9.42
N ALA A 95 1.93 -11.82 8.11
CA ALA A 95 2.76 -12.71 7.29
C ALA A 95 3.55 -11.87 6.29
N TRP A 96 4.64 -12.43 5.77
CA TRP A 96 5.36 -11.84 4.65
C TRP A 96 4.55 -11.94 3.36
N LEU A 97 4.30 -10.80 2.75
CA LEU A 97 3.48 -10.67 1.55
C LEU A 97 4.25 -9.96 0.44
N ALA A 98 3.88 -10.24 -0.80
CA ALA A 98 4.28 -9.43 -1.94
C ALA A 98 3.18 -8.42 -2.25
N PHE A 99 3.56 -7.18 -2.53
CA PHE A 99 2.59 -6.16 -2.89
C PHE A 99 1.98 -6.44 -4.27
N GLN A 100 0.67 -6.56 -4.31
CA GLN A 100 -0.08 -6.73 -5.54
C GLN A 100 -0.56 -5.37 -6.04
N ARG A 101 -0.03 -4.94 -7.17
CA ARG A 101 -0.47 -3.72 -7.82
C ARG A 101 -1.65 -4.01 -8.74
N VAL A 102 -2.77 -3.37 -8.48
CA VAL A 102 -3.90 -3.30 -9.42
C VAL A 102 -3.50 -2.36 -10.56
N VAL A 103 -3.75 -2.78 -11.79
CA VAL A 103 -3.61 -1.97 -13.00
C VAL A 103 -4.72 -2.40 -13.94
N CYS A 104 -5.73 -1.57 -14.13
CA CYS A 104 -6.80 -1.83 -15.07
C CYS A 104 -6.52 -1.12 -16.40
N GLU A 105 -6.66 -1.85 -17.49
CA GLU A 105 -6.55 -1.30 -18.85
C GLU A 105 -7.77 -0.44 -19.19
N GLN A 106 -8.94 -0.82 -18.66
CA GLN A 106 -10.19 -0.11 -18.88
C GLN A 106 -10.72 0.43 -17.55
N TRP A 107 -10.92 1.72 -17.46
CA TRP A 107 -11.32 2.41 -16.24
C TRP A 107 -12.81 2.64 -16.14
N TRP A 108 -13.55 2.47 -17.25
CA TRP A 108 -15.00 2.61 -17.27
C TRP A 108 -15.63 1.65 -18.27
N LEU A 109 -16.90 1.36 -18.06
CA LEU A 109 -17.69 0.54 -18.98
C LEU A 109 -19.16 0.98 -18.97
N LYS A 110 -19.87 0.66 -20.03
CA LYS A 110 -21.33 0.74 -20.07
C LYS A 110 -21.89 -0.66 -19.82
N ASN A 111 -22.70 -0.82 -18.79
CA ASN A 111 -23.29 -2.09 -18.44
C ASN A 111 -24.47 -2.44 -19.39
N ARG A 112 -24.99 -3.66 -19.28
CA ARG A 112 -26.11 -4.17 -20.10
C ARG A 112 -27.43 -3.39 -19.93
N HIS A 113 -27.57 -2.61 -18.87
CA HIS A 113 -28.73 -1.77 -18.58
C HIS A 113 -28.55 -0.31 -19.07
N GLY A 114 -27.46 -0.03 -19.74
CA GLY A 114 -27.16 1.31 -20.26
C GLY A 114 -26.48 2.26 -19.27
N SER A 115 -26.30 1.85 -18.02
CA SER A 115 -25.59 2.67 -17.02
C SER A 115 -24.07 2.60 -17.21
N HIS A 116 -23.39 3.72 -16.95
CA HIS A 116 -21.94 3.76 -16.94
C HIS A 116 -21.40 3.46 -15.54
N VAL A 117 -20.34 2.67 -15.48
CA VAL A 117 -19.58 2.34 -14.27
C VAL A 117 -18.16 2.87 -14.49
N VAL A 118 -17.64 3.63 -13.55
CA VAL A 118 -16.29 4.16 -13.59
C VAL A 118 -15.52 3.72 -12.34
N LEU A 119 -14.25 3.37 -12.51
CA LEU A 119 -13.32 3.02 -11.44
C LEU A 119 -12.42 4.22 -11.13
N MET A 120 -12.00 4.32 -9.87
CA MET A 120 -11.08 5.33 -9.39
C MET A 120 -10.28 4.83 -8.18
N GLY A 121 -9.16 5.46 -7.88
CA GLY A 121 -8.30 5.11 -6.76
C GLY A 121 -7.78 3.67 -6.85
N ASP A 122 -7.68 3.00 -5.72
CA ASP A 122 -7.13 1.63 -5.64
C ASP A 122 -7.93 0.59 -6.43
N ALA A 123 -9.19 0.87 -6.76
CA ALA A 123 -10.00 -0.02 -7.59
C ALA A 123 -9.49 -0.13 -9.04
N VAL A 124 -8.74 0.85 -9.52
CA VAL A 124 -8.27 0.92 -10.90
C VAL A 124 -6.76 0.94 -11.01
N HIS A 125 -6.06 1.61 -10.10
CA HIS A 125 -4.61 1.67 -10.04
C HIS A 125 -4.11 1.84 -8.60
N THR A 126 -3.28 0.92 -8.12
CA THR A 126 -2.71 1.03 -6.78
C THR A 126 -1.30 1.62 -6.82
N ALA A 127 -0.99 2.54 -5.92
CA ALA A 127 0.37 2.94 -5.60
C ALA A 127 0.95 2.01 -4.53
N HIS A 128 2.27 1.82 -4.54
CA HIS A 128 2.94 1.11 -3.45
C HIS A 128 2.83 1.92 -2.15
N PHE A 129 2.49 1.26 -1.04
CA PHE A 129 2.26 1.91 0.25
C PHE A 129 3.47 2.75 0.73
N ALA A 130 4.69 2.31 0.39
CA ALA A 130 5.93 3.00 0.73
C ALA A 130 6.00 4.46 0.25
N ILE A 131 5.25 4.81 -0.79
CA ILE A 131 5.21 6.17 -1.34
C ILE A 131 4.24 7.06 -0.56
N GLY A 132 3.27 6.47 0.16
CA GLY A 132 2.25 7.22 0.92
C GLY A 132 1.28 8.03 0.06
N SER A 133 1.17 7.73 -1.24
CA SER A 133 0.42 8.56 -2.20
C SER A 133 -0.94 8.00 -2.61
N GLY A 134 -1.35 6.83 -2.11
CA GLY A 134 -2.61 6.20 -2.54
C GLY A 134 -3.84 7.09 -2.36
N THR A 135 -4.02 7.68 -1.17
CA THR A 135 -5.12 8.60 -0.89
C THR A 135 -5.06 9.85 -1.77
N LYS A 136 -3.86 10.41 -1.97
CA LYS A 136 -3.66 11.56 -2.87
C LYS A 136 -4.11 11.24 -4.30
N LEU A 137 -3.69 10.09 -4.84
CA LEU A 137 -4.07 9.67 -6.18
C LEU A 137 -5.58 9.47 -6.32
N ALA A 138 -6.23 8.87 -5.33
CA ALA A 138 -7.69 8.69 -5.33
C ALA A 138 -8.44 10.04 -5.29
N ILE A 139 -7.94 11.01 -4.53
CA ILE A 139 -8.50 12.37 -4.50
C ILE A 139 -8.29 13.08 -5.86
N GLU A 140 -7.12 12.95 -6.46
CA GLU A 140 -6.83 13.50 -7.79
C GLU A 140 -7.73 12.90 -8.88
N ASP A 141 -8.02 11.59 -8.80
CA ASP A 141 -8.98 10.93 -9.69
C ASP A 141 -10.38 11.56 -9.56
N ALA A 142 -10.85 11.78 -8.33
CA ALA A 142 -12.15 12.40 -8.08
C ALA A 142 -12.21 13.84 -8.60
N ILE A 143 -11.14 14.61 -8.39
CA ILE A 143 -11.03 15.99 -8.89
C ILE A 143 -11.09 16.00 -10.42
N GLU A 144 -10.30 15.16 -11.07
CA GLU A 144 -10.25 15.13 -12.53
C GLU A 144 -11.56 14.63 -13.15
N LEU A 145 -12.17 13.60 -12.60
CA LEU A 145 -13.48 13.14 -13.05
C LEU A 145 -14.54 14.24 -12.96
N THR A 146 -14.59 14.93 -11.82
CA THR A 146 -15.51 16.07 -11.60
C THR A 146 -15.24 17.19 -12.60
N ARG A 147 -13.96 17.53 -12.82
CA ARG A 147 -13.56 18.56 -13.79
C ARG A 147 -14.01 18.23 -15.20
N GLN A 148 -13.91 16.98 -15.64
CA GLN A 148 -14.36 16.58 -16.97
C GLN A 148 -15.88 16.72 -17.13
N PHE A 149 -16.68 16.37 -16.11
CA PHE A 149 -18.12 16.66 -16.12
C PHE A 149 -18.44 18.14 -16.19
N GLN A 150 -17.68 18.99 -15.50
CA GLN A 150 -17.85 20.45 -15.56
C GLN A 150 -17.53 21.03 -16.94
N LEU A 151 -16.52 20.49 -17.62
CA LEU A 151 -16.07 21.00 -18.92
C LEU A 151 -16.92 20.51 -20.10
N LEU A 152 -17.32 19.22 -20.08
CA LEU A 152 -17.98 18.55 -21.21
C LEU A 152 -19.48 18.40 -21.02
N GLY A 153 -19.98 18.57 -19.79
CA GLY A 153 -21.38 18.40 -19.42
C GLY A 153 -21.71 16.97 -18.96
N ASP A 154 -22.93 16.81 -18.45
CA ASP A 154 -23.44 15.58 -17.86
C ASP A 154 -24.59 14.94 -18.68
N SER A 155 -24.84 15.43 -19.87
CA SER A 155 -25.89 14.88 -20.76
C SER A 155 -25.55 13.44 -21.17
N PRO A 156 -26.54 12.55 -21.34
CA PRO A 156 -26.29 11.13 -21.60
C PRO A 156 -25.39 10.81 -22.79
N ASP A 157 -25.39 11.67 -23.80
CA ASP A 157 -24.53 11.57 -25.00
C ASP A 157 -23.08 11.98 -24.73
N LYS A 158 -22.80 12.74 -23.65
CA LYS A 158 -21.47 13.20 -23.28
C LYS A 158 -20.74 12.30 -22.28
N ILE A 159 -21.45 11.46 -21.54
CA ILE A 159 -20.84 10.64 -20.46
C ILE A 159 -19.67 9.80 -20.98
N ALA A 160 -19.80 9.16 -22.12
CA ALA A 160 -18.72 8.34 -22.66
C ALA A 160 -17.46 9.15 -23.01
N GLU A 161 -17.62 10.38 -23.50
CA GLU A 161 -16.52 11.32 -23.78
C GLU A 161 -15.83 11.75 -22.48
N VAL A 162 -16.62 12.14 -21.48
CA VAL A 162 -16.12 12.50 -20.12
C VAL A 162 -15.27 11.37 -19.54
N LEU A 163 -15.78 10.14 -19.52
CA LEU A 163 -15.10 9.01 -18.90
C LEU A 163 -13.85 8.58 -19.68
N SER A 164 -13.88 8.67 -21.00
CA SER A 164 -12.70 8.41 -21.84
C SER A 164 -11.60 9.44 -21.62
N THR A 165 -11.97 10.72 -21.52
CA THR A 165 -11.02 11.80 -21.25
C THR A 165 -10.43 11.70 -19.86
N TYR A 166 -11.25 11.41 -18.85
CA TYR A 166 -10.80 11.12 -17.49
C TYR A 166 -9.75 10.00 -17.47
N GLN A 167 -10.05 8.85 -18.09
CA GLN A 167 -9.11 7.74 -18.18
C GLN A 167 -7.81 8.15 -18.88
N ALA A 168 -7.88 8.83 -20.02
CA ALA A 168 -6.70 9.24 -20.78
C ALA A 168 -5.77 10.16 -19.98
N LEU A 169 -6.32 11.03 -19.13
CA LEU A 169 -5.55 11.98 -18.33
C LEU A 169 -4.97 11.35 -17.05
N ARG A 170 -5.57 10.28 -16.53
CA ARG A 170 -5.17 9.68 -15.25
C ARG A 170 -4.41 8.36 -15.37
N SER A 171 -4.47 7.68 -16.52
CA SER A 171 -3.83 6.38 -16.75
C SER A 171 -2.34 6.45 -17.15
N VAL A 172 -1.68 7.58 -16.98
CA VAL A 172 -0.28 7.83 -17.34
C VAL A 172 0.71 7.27 -16.33
#